data_79f6563d3af444ce560d23748e52530d
#
_entry.id   79f6563d3af444ce560d23748e52530d
#
_cell.length_a   1.000
_cell.length_b   1.000
_cell.length_c   1.000
_cell.angle_alpha   90.00
_cell.angle_beta   90.00
_cell.angle_gamma   90.00
#
_symmetry.space_group_name_H-M   'P 1'
#
loop_
_entity.id
_entity.type
_entity.pdbx_description
1 polymer ?
#
loop_
_entity_poly.entity_id
_entity_poly.type
_entity_poly.pdbx_seq_one_letter_code
_entity_poly.pdbx_strand_id
1 'polypeptide(L)'
;IARGTAEDIELALDAAHKAKDAWGKTSSTERSNILLKIADRMEANLDLIAMAETIDNGKPIRETTHADIPLAIDHFRYFAGCVRAQEGSISEIDHDTIAYHFHEPLGVVGQIIPWNFPILMAVWKLAPALAAGNCIVLKPAEQTPMSILVLLEVIGDLLPPGVLNVVNGFGVEAGKPLASNKRISKIAFTGETTTGRLIMQYASENLIPVTLELGGKSPNIFFADVMDADDDYFDKCLEGFTMFALNQGEVCTCPSRALIQESIYEKF
;
A
#
# COMPACT_ATOMS: atom_id res chain seq x y z
N ILE A 1 -0.94 6.28 -21.62
CA ILE A 1 -0.75 5.11 -20.75
C ILE A 1 -1.54 3.95 -21.36
N ALA A 2 -0.94 2.74 -21.36
CA ALA A 2 -1.57 1.55 -21.90
C ALA A 2 -2.85 1.20 -21.11
N ARG A 3 -3.88 0.75 -21.83
CA ARG A 3 -5.12 0.21 -21.29
C ARG A 3 -5.06 -1.30 -21.34
N GLY A 4 -4.60 -1.91 -20.27
CA GLY A 4 -4.46 -3.36 -20.12
C GLY A 4 -5.80 -4.06 -19.92
N THR A 5 -5.81 -5.32 -20.30
CA THR A 5 -6.98 -6.21 -20.30
C THR A 5 -6.69 -7.50 -19.50
N ALA A 6 -7.62 -8.44 -19.54
CA ALA A 6 -7.43 -9.77 -18.96
C ALA A 6 -6.21 -10.51 -19.55
N GLU A 7 -5.90 -10.29 -20.83
CA GLU A 7 -4.74 -10.91 -21.48
C GLU A 7 -3.42 -10.39 -20.88
N ASP A 8 -3.33 -9.09 -20.60
CA ASP A 8 -2.16 -8.49 -19.95
C ASP A 8 -1.99 -8.99 -18.50
N ILE A 9 -3.10 -9.23 -17.80
CA ILE A 9 -3.08 -9.88 -16.49
C ILE A 9 -2.51 -11.30 -16.57
N GLU A 10 -2.92 -12.09 -17.56
CA GLU A 10 -2.36 -13.44 -17.76
C GLU A 10 -0.86 -13.40 -18.08
N LEU A 11 -0.41 -12.48 -18.94
CA LEU A 11 1.03 -12.30 -19.23
C LEU A 11 1.83 -11.92 -17.96
N ALA A 12 1.30 -11.02 -17.14
CA ALA A 12 1.90 -10.63 -15.86
C ALA A 12 1.96 -11.81 -14.88
N LEU A 13 0.89 -12.62 -14.84
CA LEU A 13 0.86 -13.83 -14.02
C LEU A 13 1.85 -14.90 -14.51
N ASP A 14 2.02 -15.05 -15.82
CA ASP A 14 3.03 -15.96 -16.38
C ASP A 14 4.43 -15.57 -15.95
N ALA A 15 4.77 -14.29 -16.03
CA ALA A 15 6.05 -13.76 -15.58
C ALA A 15 6.25 -13.97 -14.06
N ALA A 16 5.22 -13.65 -13.26
CA ALA A 16 5.26 -13.80 -11.81
C ALA A 16 5.42 -15.28 -11.39
N HIS A 17 4.67 -16.18 -12.00
CA HIS A 17 4.77 -17.62 -11.71
C HIS A 17 6.11 -18.23 -12.13
N LYS A 18 6.74 -17.70 -13.18
CA LYS A 18 8.09 -18.12 -13.58
C LYS A 18 9.15 -17.67 -12.56
N ALA A 19 8.97 -16.52 -11.92
CA ALA A 19 9.92 -15.94 -10.98
C ALA A 19 9.75 -16.46 -9.53
N LYS A 20 8.53 -16.85 -9.12
CA LYS A 20 8.14 -17.05 -7.72
C LYS A 20 9.02 -18.02 -6.93
N ASP A 21 9.43 -19.14 -7.54
CA ASP A 21 10.19 -20.18 -6.83
C ASP A 21 11.64 -19.73 -6.56
N ALA A 22 12.26 -19.03 -7.50
CA ALA A 22 13.58 -18.45 -7.32
C ALA A 22 13.57 -17.32 -6.29
N TRP A 23 12.61 -16.40 -6.42
CA TRP A 23 12.45 -15.27 -5.51
C TRP A 23 12.09 -15.72 -4.08
N GLY A 24 11.14 -16.64 -3.93
CA GLY A 24 10.71 -17.18 -2.64
C GLY A 24 11.82 -17.94 -1.87
N LYS A 25 12.83 -18.46 -2.58
CA LYS A 25 14.00 -19.14 -2.00
C LYS A 25 15.16 -18.21 -1.65
N THR A 26 15.10 -16.93 -2.00
CA THR A 26 16.11 -15.95 -1.58
C THR A 26 16.14 -15.82 -0.06
N SER A 27 17.29 -15.54 0.49
CA SER A 27 17.42 -15.35 1.94
C SER A 27 16.74 -14.06 2.41
N SER A 28 16.34 -14.00 3.68
CA SER A 28 15.85 -12.76 4.31
C SER A 28 16.87 -11.62 4.20
N THR A 29 18.16 -11.95 4.30
CA THR A 29 19.27 -10.99 4.13
C THR A 29 19.29 -10.40 2.71
N GLU A 30 19.14 -11.23 1.69
CA GLU A 30 19.15 -10.77 0.30
C GLU A 30 17.98 -9.86 0.01
N ARG A 31 16.77 -10.27 0.41
CA ARG A 31 15.54 -9.43 0.26
C ARG A 31 15.67 -8.12 1.02
N SER A 32 16.14 -8.16 2.28
CA SER A 32 16.40 -6.95 3.08
C SER A 32 17.33 -5.98 2.34
N ASN A 33 18.46 -6.47 1.82
CA ASN A 33 19.41 -5.64 1.10
C ASN A 33 18.83 -5.03 -0.19
N ILE A 34 17.96 -5.76 -0.89
CA ILE A 34 17.26 -5.24 -2.07
C ILE A 34 16.30 -4.12 -1.68
N LEU A 35 15.49 -4.31 -0.61
CA LEU A 35 14.58 -3.28 -0.12
C LEU A 35 15.32 -2.01 0.32
N LEU A 36 16.47 -2.13 0.99
CA LEU A 36 17.30 -0.97 1.33
C LEU A 36 17.80 -0.24 0.08
N LYS A 37 18.27 -0.98 -0.95
CA LYS A 37 18.68 -0.37 -2.22
C LYS A 37 17.51 0.33 -2.93
N ILE A 38 16.30 -0.23 -2.85
CA ILE A 38 15.09 0.43 -3.38
C ILE A 38 14.86 1.75 -2.64
N ALA A 39 14.91 1.75 -1.31
CA ALA A 39 14.76 2.94 -0.50
C ALA A 39 15.80 4.02 -0.85
N ASP A 40 17.08 3.64 -0.94
CA ASP A 40 18.17 4.55 -1.30
C ASP A 40 18.01 5.11 -2.72
N ARG A 41 17.56 4.29 -3.67
CA ARG A 41 17.30 4.72 -5.05
C ARG A 41 16.11 5.68 -5.14
N MET A 42 15.04 5.43 -4.36
CA MET A 42 13.90 6.36 -4.24
C MET A 42 14.33 7.68 -3.63
N GLU A 43 15.14 7.66 -2.57
CA GLU A 43 15.65 8.87 -1.91
C GLU A 43 16.50 9.72 -2.85
N ALA A 44 17.38 9.08 -3.62
CA ALA A 44 18.20 9.76 -4.63
C ALA A 44 17.37 10.37 -5.79
N ASN A 45 16.12 9.94 -5.98
CA ASN A 45 15.21 10.42 -7.02
C ASN A 45 13.92 11.03 -6.43
N LEU A 46 13.97 11.50 -5.18
CA LEU A 46 12.80 11.97 -4.44
C LEU A 46 12.03 13.05 -5.21
N ASP A 47 12.71 14.08 -5.70
CA ASP A 47 12.08 15.19 -6.42
C ASP A 47 11.38 14.74 -7.71
N LEU A 48 11.98 13.80 -8.44
CA LEU A 48 11.38 13.25 -9.66
C LEU A 48 10.07 12.51 -9.34
N ILE A 49 10.10 11.64 -8.33
CA ILE A 49 8.95 10.83 -7.92
C ILE A 49 7.85 11.76 -7.35
N ALA A 50 8.22 12.72 -6.50
CA ALA A 50 7.30 13.69 -5.93
C ALA A 50 6.62 14.55 -7.00
N MET A 51 7.37 14.99 -8.01
CA MET A 51 6.82 15.75 -9.12
C MET A 51 5.85 14.90 -9.96
N ALA A 52 6.19 13.65 -10.25
CA ALA A 52 5.32 12.72 -10.97
C ALA A 52 3.99 12.48 -10.21
N GLU A 53 4.07 12.26 -8.90
CA GLU A 53 2.90 12.11 -8.03
C GLU A 53 2.02 13.35 -8.04
N THR A 54 2.63 14.55 -7.89
CA THR A 54 1.90 15.83 -7.90
C THR A 54 1.20 16.09 -9.23
N ILE A 55 1.88 15.88 -10.35
CA ILE A 55 1.31 16.12 -11.69
C ILE A 55 0.13 15.19 -11.96
N ASP A 56 0.25 13.93 -11.59
CA ASP A 56 -0.74 12.90 -11.90
C ASP A 56 -1.96 12.96 -10.97
N ASN A 57 -1.75 13.22 -9.69
CA ASN A 57 -2.79 13.25 -8.67
C ASN A 57 -3.39 14.64 -8.44
N GLY A 58 -2.61 15.70 -8.62
CA GLY A 58 -3.01 17.10 -8.36
C GLY A 58 -2.75 17.58 -6.94
N LYS A 59 -2.23 16.74 -6.04
CA LYS A 59 -1.90 17.15 -4.66
C LYS A 59 -0.72 18.13 -4.60
N PRO A 60 -0.63 18.93 -3.53
CA PRO A 60 0.46 19.90 -3.39
C PRO A 60 1.84 19.22 -3.38
N ILE A 61 2.80 19.78 -4.12
CA ILE A 61 4.20 19.32 -4.16
C ILE A 61 4.83 19.28 -2.76
N ARG A 62 4.41 20.16 -1.86
CA ARG A 62 4.86 20.16 -0.47
C ARG A 62 4.51 18.85 0.24
N GLU A 63 3.31 18.30 0.00
CA GLU A 63 2.86 17.06 0.63
C GLU A 63 3.62 15.86 0.04
N THR A 64 3.81 15.81 -1.27
CA THR A 64 4.55 14.72 -1.90
C THR A 64 6.02 14.71 -1.49
N THR A 65 6.67 15.89 -1.42
CA THR A 65 8.09 16.00 -1.09
C THR A 65 8.39 15.78 0.40
N HIS A 66 7.51 16.22 1.31
CA HIS A 66 7.80 16.18 2.75
C HIS A 66 7.03 15.10 3.52
N ALA A 67 6.02 14.49 2.91
CA ALA A 67 5.22 13.45 3.55
C ALA A 67 5.21 12.15 2.74
N ASP A 68 4.60 12.11 1.55
CA ASP A 68 4.30 10.87 0.85
C ASP A 68 5.55 10.08 0.47
N ILE A 69 6.51 10.72 -0.22
CA ILE A 69 7.69 10.02 -0.70
C ILE A 69 8.65 9.65 0.44
N PRO A 70 8.94 10.54 1.42
CA PRO A 70 9.72 10.15 2.60
C PRO A 70 9.11 8.97 3.37
N LEU A 71 7.78 8.96 3.56
CA LEU A 71 7.10 7.87 4.23
C LEU A 71 7.15 6.56 3.41
N ALA A 72 7.04 6.64 2.09
CA ALA A 72 7.20 5.48 1.21
C ALA A 72 8.62 4.89 1.30
N ILE A 73 9.65 5.74 1.33
CA ILE A 73 11.05 5.34 1.51
C ILE A 73 11.24 4.63 2.87
N ASP A 74 10.70 5.22 3.93
CA ASP A 74 10.79 4.68 5.29
C ASP A 74 10.12 3.29 5.39
N HIS A 75 9.00 3.08 4.71
CA HIS A 75 8.34 1.77 4.67
C HIS A 75 9.21 0.66 4.08
N PHE A 76 9.96 0.93 3.02
CA PHE A 76 10.92 -0.04 2.50
C PHE A 76 12.02 -0.35 3.51
N ARG A 77 12.54 0.68 4.21
CA ARG A 77 13.54 0.50 5.28
C ARG A 77 13.00 -0.28 6.46
N TYR A 78 11.76 0.03 6.88
CA TYR A 78 11.07 -0.68 7.95
C TYR A 78 10.93 -2.18 7.65
N PHE A 79 10.39 -2.55 6.50
CA PHE A 79 10.19 -3.95 6.13
C PHE A 79 11.50 -4.68 5.81
N ALA A 80 12.55 -3.98 5.40
CA ALA A 80 13.90 -4.53 5.31
C ALA A 80 14.43 -4.95 6.70
N GLY A 81 14.13 -4.18 7.74
CA GLY A 81 14.39 -4.54 9.13
C GLY A 81 13.52 -5.70 9.62
N CYS A 82 12.21 -5.62 9.39
CA CYS A 82 11.25 -6.64 9.82
C CYS A 82 11.59 -8.05 9.32
N VAL A 83 11.94 -8.20 8.04
CA VAL A 83 12.23 -9.53 7.48
C VAL A 83 13.48 -10.16 8.09
N ARG A 84 14.42 -9.35 8.61
CA ARG A 84 15.62 -9.82 9.32
C ARG A 84 15.33 -10.28 10.74
N ALA A 85 14.28 -9.74 11.36
CA ALA A 85 13.86 -10.02 12.73
C ALA A 85 12.70 -11.03 12.79
N GLN A 86 12.22 -11.51 11.64
CA GLN A 86 11.10 -12.45 11.61
C GLN A 86 11.52 -13.81 12.16
N GLU A 87 10.79 -14.27 13.17
CA GLU A 87 10.99 -15.55 13.84
C GLU A 87 9.83 -16.50 13.55
N GLY A 88 10.10 -17.80 13.70
CA GLY A 88 9.07 -18.83 13.81
C GLY A 88 8.80 -19.16 15.28
N SER A 89 8.09 -20.24 15.54
CA SER A 89 7.94 -20.76 16.89
C SER A 89 8.23 -22.25 16.95
N ILE A 90 8.57 -22.70 18.17
CA ILE A 90 8.74 -24.11 18.52
C ILE A 90 7.94 -24.40 19.79
N SER A 91 7.26 -25.55 19.83
CA SER A 91 6.49 -25.99 20.99
C SER A 91 6.73 -27.48 21.22
N GLU A 92 6.90 -27.87 22.47
CA GLU A 92 6.84 -29.27 22.88
C GLU A 92 5.38 -29.69 22.97
N ILE A 93 5.00 -30.76 22.27
CA ILE A 93 3.65 -31.35 22.34
C ILE A 93 3.62 -32.40 23.45
N ASP A 94 4.64 -33.25 23.47
CA ASP A 94 4.92 -34.23 24.52
C ASP A 94 6.44 -34.53 24.56
N HIS A 95 6.87 -35.48 25.39
CA HIS A 95 8.29 -35.72 25.69
C HIS A 95 9.13 -36.18 24.45
N ASP A 96 8.50 -36.64 23.39
CA ASP A 96 9.18 -37.10 22.17
C ASP A 96 8.66 -36.45 20.87
N THR A 97 7.79 -35.42 20.98
CA THR A 97 7.21 -34.73 19.85
C THR A 97 7.36 -33.23 19.96
N ILE A 98 8.01 -32.62 18.96
CA ILE A 98 8.19 -31.17 18.84
C ILE A 98 7.45 -30.68 17.60
N ALA A 99 6.65 -29.61 17.76
CA ALA A 99 6.09 -28.83 16.66
C ALA A 99 6.86 -27.55 16.46
N TYR A 100 7.14 -27.22 15.21
CA TYR A 100 7.72 -25.94 14.84
C TYR A 100 7.01 -25.37 13.61
N HIS A 101 7.02 -24.04 13.46
CA HIS A 101 6.51 -23.40 12.27
C HIS A 101 7.44 -22.30 11.77
N PHE A 102 7.40 -22.09 10.46
CA PHE A 102 8.05 -20.98 9.78
C PHE A 102 7.03 -20.21 8.97
N HIS A 103 7.42 -18.99 8.59
CA HIS A 103 6.72 -18.20 7.59
C HIS A 103 7.26 -18.50 6.20
N GLU A 104 6.37 -18.79 5.27
CA GLU A 104 6.70 -19.05 3.87
C GLU A 104 6.00 -18.03 2.96
N PRO A 105 6.59 -17.71 1.78
CA PRO A 105 5.90 -16.90 0.78
C PRO A 105 4.58 -17.54 0.34
N LEU A 106 3.55 -16.72 0.14
CA LEU A 106 2.28 -17.19 -0.45
C LEU A 106 2.43 -17.54 -1.93
N GLY A 107 3.40 -16.94 -2.61
CA GLY A 107 3.67 -17.14 -4.04
C GLY A 107 3.38 -15.89 -4.86
N VAL A 108 2.30 -15.86 -5.64
CA VAL A 108 1.91 -14.70 -6.45
C VAL A 108 0.73 -13.99 -5.80
N VAL A 109 0.87 -12.70 -5.54
CA VAL A 109 -0.15 -11.85 -4.91
C VAL A 109 -0.63 -10.76 -5.86
N GLY A 110 -1.94 -10.51 -5.87
CA GLY A 110 -2.55 -9.40 -6.58
C GLY A 110 -2.69 -8.19 -5.66
N GLN A 111 -2.35 -7.01 -6.17
CA GLN A 111 -2.46 -5.75 -5.43
C GLN A 111 -3.24 -4.74 -6.28
N ILE A 112 -4.24 -4.09 -5.68
CA ILE A 112 -5.05 -3.07 -6.34
C ILE A 112 -5.08 -1.86 -5.43
N ILE A 113 -4.67 -0.69 -5.96
CA ILE A 113 -4.48 0.53 -5.18
C ILE A 113 -5.37 1.67 -5.67
N PRO A 114 -5.72 2.61 -4.78
CA PRO A 114 -6.54 3.79 -5.11
C PRO A 114 -5.70 4.92 -5.70
N TRP A 115 -6.40 5.99 -6.04
CA TRP A 115 -5.87 7.18 -6.71
C TRP A 115 -5.40 8.30 -5.76
N ASN A 116 -5.81 8.27 -4.48
CA ASN A 116 -5.57 9.40 -3.57
C ASN A 116 -4.15 9.47 -2.97
N PHE A 117 -3.47 8.33 -2.82
CA PHE A 117 -2.06 8.21 -2.43
C PHE A 117 -1.36 7.14 -3.28
N PRO A 118 -1.17 7.37 -4.59
CA PRO A 118 -0.72 6.32 -5.51
C PRO A 118 0.54 5.61 -5.05
N ILE A 119 1.64 6.35 -4.87
CA ILE A 119 2.95 5.76 -4.50
C ILE A 119 2.93 5.14 -3.11
N LEU A 120 2.30 5.84 -2.15
CA LEU A 120 2.28 5.39 -0.76
C LEU A 120 1.47 4.10 -0.62
N MET A 121 0.29 4.03 -1.26
CA MET A 121 -0.55 2.81 -1.24
C MET A 121 0.08 1.64 -1.99
N ALA A 122 0.86 1.92 -3.04
CA ALA A 122 1.67 0.90 -3.68
C ALA A 122 2.72 0.36 -2.70
N VAL A 123 3.53 1.24 -2.11
CA VAL A 123 4.64 0.84 -1.23
C VAL A 123 4.17 0.10 0.02
N TRP A 124 3.05 0.50 0.62
CA TRP A 124 2.46 -0.22 1.77
C TRP A 124 2.11 -1.68 1.46
N LYS A 125 1.93 -2.02 0.20
CA LYS A 125 1.69 -3.39 -0.25
C LYS A 125 2.94 -4.05 -0.84
N LEU A 126 3.76 -3.29 -1.59
CA LEU A 126 4.97 -3.80 -2.22
C LEU A 126 6.02 -4.21 -1.18
N ALA A 127 6.31 -3.32 -0.22
CA ALA A 127 7.40 -3.54 0.74
C ALA A 127 7.20 -4.84 1.56
N PRO A 128 6.06 -5.08 2.24
CA PRO A 128 5.85 -6.32 2.97
C PRO A 128 5.78 -7.55 2.06
N ALA A 129 5.19 -7.44 0.87
CA ALA A 129 5.07 -8.58 -0.04
C ALA A 129 6.43 -9.02 -0.59
N LEU A 130 7.28 -8.07 -0.99
CA LEU A 130 8.65 -8.33 -1.44
C LEU A 130 9.52 -8.87 -0.29
N ALA A 131 9.42 -8.27 0.90
CA ALA A 131 10.13 -8.74 2.09
C ALA A 131 9.80 -10.21 2.40
N ALA A 132 8.52 -10.58 2.30
CA ALA A 132 8.06 -11.95 2.52
C ALA A 132 8.40 -12.93 1.37
N GLY A 133 9.00 -12.47 0.26
CA GLY A 133 9.40 -13.33 -0.85
C GLY A 133 8.29 -13.62 -1.87
N ASN A 134 7.23 -12.81 -1.91
CA ASN A 134 6.15 -12.95 -2.88
C ASN A 134 6.46 -12.22 -4.19
N CYS A 135 5.99 -12.76 -5.31
CA CYS A 135 5.88 -12.03 -6.58
C CYS A 135 4.55 -11.31 -6.67
N ILE A 136 4.53 -10.18 -7.37
CA ILE A 136 3.44 -9.22 -7.34
C ILE A 136 2.92 -8.93 -8.74
N VAL A 137 1.59 -8.89 -8.87
CA VAL A 137 0.88 -8.23 -9.97
C VAL A 137 0.11 -7.06 -9.39
N LEU A 138 0.54 -5.85 -9.69
CA LEU A 138 -0.03 -4.59 -9.19
C LEU A 138 -0.88 -3.92 -10.27
N LYS A 139 -2.12 -3.55 -9.92
CA LYS A 139 -2.97 -2.67 -10.73
C LYS A 139 -3.13 -1.31 -10.04
N PRO A 140 -2.50 -0.25 -10.54
CA PRO A 140 -2.75 1.11 -10.08
C PRO A 140 -4.17 1.58 -10.42
N ALA A 141 -4.62 2.66 -9.78
CA ALA A 141 -5.80 3.35 -10.25
C ALA A 141 -5.58 3.92 -11.66
N GLU A 142 -6.57 3.83 -12.50
CA GLU A 142 -6.50 4.32 -13.90
C GLU A 142 -6.32 5.84 -14.00
N GLN A 143 -6.71 6.57 -12.94
CA GLN A 143 -6.57 8.01 -12.87
C GLN A 143 -5.14 8.45 -12.58
N THR A 144 -4.37 7.66 -11.81
CA THR A 144 -3.08 8.09 -11.24
C THR A 144 -2.01 6.99 -11.30
N PRO A 145 -1.63 6.51 -12.50
CA PRO A 145 -0.64 5.46 -12.65
C PRO A 145 0.80 5.97 -12.82
N MET A 146 1.01 7.27 -13.05
CA MET A 146 2.30 7.79 -13.54
C MET A 146 3.42 7.63 -12.51
N SER A 147 3.19 7.95 -11.25
CA SER A 147 4.22 7.82 -10.21
C SER A 147 4.68 6.38 -10.03
N ILE A 148 3.79 5.41 -10.23
CA ILE A 148 4.15 3.98 -10.21
C ILE A 148 5.03 3.60 -11.40
N LEU A 149 4.76 4.15 -12.59
CA LEU A 149 5.60 3.91 -13.77
C LEU A 149 7.00 4.54 -13.60
N VAL A 150 7.07 5.75 -13.04
CA VAL A 150 8.34 6.40 -12.70
C VAL A 150 9.10 5.59 -11.64
N LEU A 151 8.40 5.06 -10.61
CA LEU A 151 9.01 4.18 -9.64
C LEU A 151 9.63 2.95 -10.32
N LEU A 152 8.94 2.31 -11.26
CA LEU A 152 9.48 1.16 -12.00
C LEU A 152 10.75 1.50 -12.79
N GLU A 153 10.82 2.67 -13.41
CA GLU A 153 12.03 3.13 -14.09
C GLU A 153 13.19 3.34 -13.10
N VAL A 154 12.89 3.84 -11.92
CA VAL A 154 13.89 4.10 -10.87
C VAL A 154 14.43 2.82 -10.24
N ILE A 155 13.59 1.79 -10.05
CA ILE A 155 13.97 0.59 -9.27
C ILE A 155 13.97 -0.73 -10.07
N GLY A 156 13.53 -0.72 -11.32
CA GLY A 156 13.25 -1.95 -12.07
C GLY A 156 14.45 -2.89 -12.25
N ASP A 157 15.67 -2.36 -12.31
CA ASP A 157 16.91 -3.13 -12.39
C ASP A 157 17.33 -3.81 -11.07
N LEU A 158 16.69 -3.43 -9.95
CA LEU A 158 17.00 -3.99 -8.62
C LEU A 158 16.24 -5.29 -8.33
N LEU A 159 15.17 -5.56 -9.06
CA LEU A 159 14.33 -6.74 -8.89
C LEU A 159 14.53 -7.70 -10.05
N PRO A 160 14.59 -9.02 -9.81
CA PRO A 160 14.58 -10.00 -10.88
C PRO A 160 13.33 -9.87 -11.76
N PRO A 161 13.43 -10.13 -13.08
CA PRO A 161 12.28 -10.10 -13.98
C PRO A 161 11.13 -10.97 -13.49
N GLY A 162 9.91 -10.43 -13.49
CA GLY A 162 8.69 -11.11 -13.05
C GLY A 162 8.39 -11.03 -11.56
N VAL A 163 9.31 -10.51 -10.72
CA VAL A 163 9.03 -10.34 -9.28
C VAL A 163 8.00 -9.23 -9.05
N LEU A 164 8.09 -8.14 -9.79
CA LEU A 164 7.11 -7.05 -9.79
C LEU A 164 6.59 -6.82 -11.21
N ASN A 165 5.27 -6.90 -11.38
CA ASN A 165 4.58 -6.68 -12.64
C ASN A 165 3.48 -5.66 -12.42
N VAL A 166 3.39 -4.66 -13.29
CA VAL A 166 2.37 -3.60 -13.20
C VAL A 166 1.51 -3.64 -14.46
N VAL A 167 0.19 -3.73 -14.27
CA VAL A 167 -0.79 -3.70 -15.34
C VAL A 167 -1.74 -2.54 -15.13
N ASN A 168 -1.64 -1.51 -15.97
CA ASN A 168 -2.59 -0.40 -15.99
C ASN A 168 -3.88 -0.84 -16.68
N GLY A 169 -5.02 -0.31 -16.26
CA GLY A 169 -6.31 -0.64 -16.90
C GLY A 169 -7.49 -0.33 -15.98
N PHE A 170 -8.68 -0.39 -16.57
CA PHE A 170 -9.91 -0.15 -15.81
C PHE A 170 -10.27 -1.32 -14.88
N GLY A 171 -11.06 -1.00 -13.85
CA GLY A 171 -11.46 -1.96 -12.82
C GLY A 171 -12.09 -3.24 -13.39
N VAL A 172 -12.98 -3.12 -14.39
CA VAL A 172 -13.66 -4.27 -15.00
C VAL A 172 -12.75 -5.04 -15.95
N GLU A 173 -11.80 -4.36 -16.62
CA GLU A 173 -10.96 -4.94 -17.68
C GLU A 173 -9.70 -5.63 -17.17
N ALA A 174 -9.07 -5.06 -16.13
CA ALA A 174 -7.86 -5.58 -15.51
C ALA A 174 -8.06 -5.96 -14.03
N GLY A 175 -8.81 -5.15 -13.26
CA GLY A 175 -9.01 -5.38 -11.84
C GLY A 175 -9.82 -6.64 -11.52
N LYS A 176 -10.96 -6.83 -12.20
CA LYS A 176 -11.79 -8.04 -12.04
C LYS A 176 -11.04 -9.32 -12.44
N PRO A 177 -10.39 -9.39 -13.63
CA PRO A 177 -9.58 -10.55 -13.99
C PRO A 177 -8.48 -10.87 -12.97
N LEU A 178 -7.81 -9.85 -12.42
CA LEU A 178 -6.81 -10.05 -11.36
C LEU A 178 -7.44 -10.61 -10.08
N ALA A 179 -8.55 -10.02 -9.63
CA ALA A 179 -9.18 -10.36 -8.35
C ALA A 179 -9.85 -11.75 -8.34
N SER A 180 -10.27 -12.25 -9.51
CA SER A 180 -10.90 -13.58 -9.65
C SER A 180 -9.96 -14.67 -10.16
N ASN A 181 -8.68 -14.37 -10.40
CA ASN A 181 -7.78 -15.33 -11.02
C ASN A 181 -7.32 -16.42 -10.04
N LYS A 182 -7.60 -17.68 -10.37
CA LYS A 182 -7.22 -18.84 -9.56
C LYS A 182 -5.72 -19.02 -9.33
N ARG A 183 -4.88 -18.28 -10.08
CA ARG A 183 -3.42 -18.29 -9.95
C ARG A 183 -2.91 -17.30 -8.90
N ILE A 184 -3.80 -16.52 -8.29
CA ILE A 184 -3.49 -15.56 -7.24
C ILE A 184 -3.69 -16.22 -5.87
N SER A 185 -2.67 -16.11 -5.01
CA SER A 185 -2.71 -16.67 -3.65
C SER A 185 -3.35 -15.72 -2.63
N LYS A 186 -3.38 -14.41 -2.90
CA LYS A 186 -3.99 -13.38 -2.05
C LYS A 186 -4.21 -12.10 -2.85
N ILE A 187 -5.32 -11.39 -2.56
CA ILE A 187 -5.58 -10.03 -3.01
C ILE A 187 -5.41 -9.04 -1.84
N ALA A 188 -4.67 -7.97 -2.06
CA ALA A 188 -4.62 -6.79 -1.20
C ALA A 188 -5.23 -5.60 -1.95
N PHE A 189 -6.34 -5.10 -1.45
CA PHE A 189 -7.11 -4.00 -2.03
C PHE A 189 -7.16 -2.81 -1.08
N THR A 190 -6.96 -1.61 -1.62
CA THR A 190 -7.34 -0.36 -0.95
C THR A 190 -8.17 0.47 -1.92
N GLY A 191 -9.29 0.98 -1.45
CA GLY A 191 -10.18 1.80 -2.26
C GLY A 191 -11.56 2.01 -1.66
N GLU A 192 -12.54 2.29 -2.50
CA GLU A 192 -13.91 2.58 -2.12
C GLU A 192 -14.64 1.30 -1.67
N THR A 193 -15.56 1.44 -0.71
CA THR A 193 -16.25 0.31 -0.05
C THR A 193 -17.06 -0.55 -1.01
N THR A 194 -17.75 0.05 -1.99
CA THR A 194 -18.55 -0.71 -2.97
C THR A 194 -17.64 -1.55 -3.86
N THR A 195 -16.50 -1.00 -4.28
CA THR A 195 -15.47 -1.73 -5.01
C THR A 195 -14.88 -2.85 -4.16
N GLY A 196 -14.64 -2.62 -2.86
CA GLY A 196 -14.17 -3.66 -1.94
C GLY A 196 -15.12 -4.86 -1.86
N ARG A 197 -16.44 -4.61 -1.83
CA ARG A 197 -17.45 -5.68 -1.90
C ARG A 197 -17.36 -6.48 -3.20
N LEU A 198 -17.17 -5.81 -4.34
CA LEU A 198 -16.98 -6.47 -5.63
C LEU A 198 -15.70 -7.32 -5.64
N ILE A 199 -14.60 -6.80 -5.09
CA ILE A 199 -13.34 -7.55 -4.96
C ILE A 199 -13.55 -8.84 -4.15
N MET A 200 -14.26 -8.77 -3.02
CA MET A 200 -14.60 -9.97 -2.24
C MET A 200 -15.44 -10.98 -3.06
N GLN A 201 -16.44 -10.48 -3.81
CA GLN A 201 -17.26 -11.34 -4.66
C GLN A 201 -16.43 -12.03 -5.75
N TYR A 202 -15.53 -11.30 -6.42
CA TYR A 202 -14.65 -11.89 -7.43
C TYR A 202 -13.67 -12.91 -6.84
N ALA A 203 -13.06 -12.59 -5.71
CA ALA A 203 -12.13 -13.48 -5.02
C ALA A 203 -12.80 -14.75 -4.49
N SER A 204 -14.07 -14.67 -4.10
CA SER A 204 -14.82 -15.81 -3.55
C SER A 204 -15.03 -16.93 -4.56
N GLU A 205 -15.00 -16.65 -5.86
CA GLU A 205 -15.11 -17.66 -6.92
C GLU A 205 -14.03 -18.73 -6.82
N ASN A 206 -12.83 -18.35 -6.34
CA ASN A 206 -11.67 -19.23 -6.18
C ASN A 206 -11.16 -19.29 -4.74
N LEU A 207 -11.96 -18.85 -3.76
CA LEU A 207 -11.62 -18.81 -2.33
C LEU A 207 -10.31 -18.08 -2.03
N ILE A 208 -10.02 -17.02 -2.80
CA ILE A 208 -8.79 -16.23 -2.64
C ILE A 208 -8.91 -15.37 -1.38
N PRO A 209 -7.96 -15.45 -0.43
CA PRO A 209 -7.92 -14.56 0.73
C PRO A 209 -7.79 -13.09 0.34
N VAL A 210 -8.55 -12.21 1.00
CA VAL A 210 -8.57 -10.77 0.70
C VAL A 210 -8.21 -9.97 1.95
N THR A 211 -7.40 -8.94 1.78
CA THR A 211 -7.26 -7.84 2.75
C THR A 211 -7.86 -6.58 2.11
N LEU A 212 -8.78 -5.94 2.82
CA LEU A 212 -9.48 -4.75 2.36
C LEU A 212 -9.18 -3.57 3.28
N GLU A 213 -8.64 -2.50 2.70
CA GLU A 213 -8.51 -1.19 3.31
C GLU A 213 -9.51 -0.26 2.62
N LEU A 214 -10.48 0.22 3.37
CA LEU A 214 -11.65 0.92 2.82
C LEU A 214 -11.78 2.34 3.38
N GLY A 215 -12.81 3.06 2.95
CA GLY A 215 -13.10 4.41 3.43
C GLY A 215 -13.76 4.43 4.80
N GLY A 216 -13.79 5.60 5.37
CA GLY A 216 -14.42 5.86 6.66
C GLY A 216 -14.94 7.29 6.76
N LYS A 217 -15.64 7.57 7.86
CA LYS A 217 -16.15 8.89 8.27
C LYS A 217 -15.80 9.12 9.75
N SER A 218 -14.52 9.11 10.06
CA SER A 218 -14.02 9.28 11.43
C SER A 218 -14.46 10.63 12.02
N PRO A 219 -14.92 10.68 13.26
CA PRO A 219 -15.20 11.94 13.95
C PRO A 219 -13.94 12.56 14.52
N ASN A 220 -13.88 13.90 14.51
CA ASN A 220 -13.01 14.70 15.32
C ASN A 220 -13.84 15.38 16.40
N ILE A 221 -13.54 15.16 17.67
CA ILE A 221 -14.41 15.52 18.79
C ILE A 221 -13.73 16.58 19.66
N PHE A 222 -14.38 17.72 19.87
CA PHE A 222 -13.91 18.86 20.64
C PHE A 222 -14.84 19.13 21.80
N PHE A 223 -14.36 18.92 23.03
CA PHE A 223 -15.08 19.28 24.26
C PHE A 223 -14.77 20.72 24.68
N ALA A 224 -15.54 21.26 25.63
CA ALA A 224 -15.45 22.66 26.01
C ALA A 224 -14.08 23.08 26.56
N ASP A 225 -13.38 22.15 27.22
CA ASP A 225 -12.09 22.36 27.86
C ASP A 225 -10.96 22.70 26.86
N VAL A 226 -11.12 22.42 25.56
CA VAL A 226 -10.15 22.86 24.54
C VAL A 226 -10.02 24.39 24.45
N MET A 227 -11.00 25.14 24.98
CA MET A 227 -11.02 26.60 24.98
C MET A 227 -10.78 27.21 26.38
N ASP A 228 -10.32 26.44 27.36
CA ASP A 228 -10.05 26.95 28.71
C ASP A 228 -8.87 27.92 28.75
N ALA A 229 -7.93 27.79 27.80
CA ALA A 229 -6.82 28.69 27.62
C ALA A 229 -6.54 28.91 26.11
N ASP A 230 -6.01 30.10 25.80
CA ASP A 230 -5.48 30.41 24.48
C ASP A 230 -3.97 30.08 24.49
N ASP A 231 -3.65 28.80 24.28
CA ASP A 231 -2.32 28.24 24.42
C ASP A 231 -1.96 27.26 23.28
N ASP A 232 -0.78 26.69 23.35
CA ASP A 232 -0.28 25.72 22.36
C ASP A 232 -1.22 24.50 22.19
N TYR A 233 -1.99 24.13 23.23
CA TYR A 233 -2.95 23.03 23.13
C TYR A 233 -4.16 23.41 22.28
N PHE A 234 -4.67 24.62 22.45
CA PHE A 234 -5.74 25.16 21.58
C PHE A 234 -5.30 25.23 20.12
N ASP A 235 -4.07 25.72 19.86
CA ASP A 235 -3.50 25.71 18.51
C ASP A 235 -3.43 24.31 17.92
N LYS A 236 -3.05 23.30 18.70
CA LYS A 236 -3.08 21.90 18.27
C LYS A 236 -4.49 21.37 17.97
N CYS A 237 -5.49 21.84 18.70
CA CYS A 237 -6.88 21.50 18.40
C CYS A 237 -7.34 22.10 17.07
N LEU A 238 -6.95 23.34 16.75
CA LEU A 238 -7.22 23.97 15.47
C LEU A 238 -6.48 23.28 14.31
N GLU A 239 -5.21 22.93 14.50
CA GLU A 239 -4.48 22.08 13.55
C GLU A 239 -5.23 20.76 13.29
N GLY A 240 -5.61 20.07 14.35
CA GLY A 240 -6.38 18.81 14.25
C GLY A 240 -7.73 18.99 13.55
N PHE A 241 -8.40 20.13 13.77
CA PHE A 241 -9.64 20.45 13.08
C PHE A 241 -9.42 20.57 11.56
N THR A 242 -8.34 21.23 11.13
CA THR A 242 -8.06 21.46 9.70
C THR A 242 -7.55 20.25 8.94
N MET A 243 -7.24 19.15 9.63
CA MET A 243 -6.75 17.90 8.99
C MET A 243 -7.71 17.30 7.97
N PHE A 244 -8.99 17.64 7.99
CA PHE A 244 -9.93 17.22 6.95
C PHE A 244 -9.54 17.71 5.54
N ALA A 245 -8.78 18.77 5.44
CA ALA A 245 -8.34 19.37 4.17
C ALA A 245 -7.01 18.81 3.63
N LEU A 246 -6.32 17.97 4.43
CA LEU A 246 -5.09 17.31 3.98
C LEU A 246 -5.34 16.53 2.68
N ASN A 247 -4.35 16.53 1.78
CA ASN A 247 -4.44 15.83 0.50
C ASN A 247 -5.74 16.15 -0.27
N GLN A 248 -6.10 17.43 -0.35
CA GLN A 248 -7.32 17.90 -1.04
C GLN A 248 -8.64 17.38 -0.40
N GLY A 249 -8.59 16.90 0.85
CA GLY A 249 -9.72 16.24 1.50
C GLY A 249 -9.93 14.78 1.09
N GLU A 250 -8.99 14.18 0.38
CA GLU A 250 -9.09 12.85 -0.22
C GLU A 250 -8.33 11.78 0.59
N VAL A 251 -8.62 11.70 1.89
CA VAL A 251 -7.92 10.82 2.84
C VAL A 251 -8.90 9.88 3.53
N CYS A 252 -8.64 8.57 3.44
CA CYS A 252 -9.46 7.53 4.05
C CYS A 252 -9.49 7.59 5.59
N THR A 253 -8.43 8.10 6.23
CA THR A 253 -8.25 8.17 7.69
C THR A 253 -8.51 9.56 8.27
N CYS A 254 -8.63 10.61 7.45
CA CYS A 254 -8.88 11.95 7.97
C CYS A 254 -10.26 12.10 8.61
N PRO A 255 -10.36 12.89 9.68
CA PRO A 255 -11.63 13.17 10.35
C PRO A 255 -12.50 14.04 9.46
N SER A 256 -13.50 13.45 8.82
CA SER A 256 -14.42 14.14 7.91
C SER A 256 -15.70 14.67 8.59
N ARG A 257 -15.79 14.53 9.92
CA ARG A 257 -16.87 15.07 10.74
C ARG A 257 -16.28 15.74 11.96
N ALA A 258 -16.62 17.01 12.21
CA ALA A 258 -16.28 17.70 13.44
C ALA A 258 -17.50 17.70 14.38
N LEU A 259 -17.33 17.15 15.58
CA LEU A 259 -18.33 17.15 16.66
C LEU A 259 -17.84 18.11 17.74
N ILE A 260 -18.43 19.29 17.78
CA ILE A 260 -18.06 20.38 18.68
C ILE A 260 -19.12 20.49 19.76
N GLN A 261 -18.69 20.52 21.03
CA GLN A 261 -19.64 20.68 22.14
C GLN A 261 -20.42 21.99 22.00
N GLU A 262 -21.72 21.95 22.20
CA GLU A 262 -22.65 23.06 21.95
C GLU A 262 -22.21 24.37 22.61
N SER A 263 -21.69 24.29 23.85
CA SER A 263 -21.28 25.48 24.63
C SER A 263 -20.14 26.30 23.99
N ILE A 264 -19.34 25.71 23.11
CA ILE A 264 -18.22 26.36 22.44
C ILE A 264 -18.41 26.48 20.93
N TYR A 265 -19.49 25.92 20.36
CA TYR A 265 -19.69 25.76 18.91
C TYR A 265 -19.48 27.06 18.11
N GLU A 266 -20.06 28.18 18.58
CA GLU A 266 -19.99 29.47 17.87
C GLU A 266 -18.65 30.19 18.05
N LYS A 267 -17.85 29.79 19.03
CA LYS A 267 -16.56 30.43 19.31
C LYS A 267 -15.39 29.66 18.72
N PHE A 268 -15.51 28.34 18.68
CA PHE A 268 -14.51 27.46 18.11
C PHE A 268 -14.51 27.54 16.57
#